data_e3fcd4715449ab3bd2be708c76cd02f1
#
_entry.id   e3fcd4715449ab3bd2be708c76cd02f1
#
_cell.length_a   1.000
_cell.length_b   1.000
_cell.length_c   1.000
_cell.angle_alpha   90.00
_cell.angle_beta   90.00
_cell.angle_gamma   90.00
#
_symmetry.space_group_name_H-M   'P 1'
#
loop_
_entity.id
_entity.type
_entity.pdbx_description
1 polymer ?
#
loop_
_entity_poly.entity_id
_entity_poly.type
_entity_poly.pdbx_seq_one_letter_code
_entity_poly.pdbx_strand_id
1 'polypeptide(L)'
;DEDLSRGLGDVYKRQAKVPAGVFNLVNGMGPVVGEAMSAHPDIDMMSFTGSTRGGVAVAKASADSVKRVSQELGGKSANIILDDASFEKSIQAGVDSCMSNTGQSCNAPTRMLVPESRKDDAYAIAKDAAQKVIAGDPKNDSTTIGPLVSDVQFKKVQNLIQKGIDEGAELLIGGTGKPDGLENGYYAKPTVFADVKNDMAISREEIFGPVLSMLTYKNIDDAVAIANDTEYGLAAYVSGEDKETLTSIARRLRAGQIHVNYGSGGADAPFGGYKQSGNGREKAEWGLEEFLEVKAIMGA
;
A
#
# COMPACT_ATOMS: atom_id res chain seq x y z
N ASP A 1 -19.99 -3.45 -21.46
CA ASP A 1 -18.93 -2.45 -21.19
C ASP A 1 -17.52 -3.02 -21.02
N GLU A 2 -17.34 -4.33 -21.07
CA GLU A 2 -16.02 -4.97 -21.25
C GLU A 2 -15.36 -4.55 -22.58
N ASP A 3 -16.14 -4.27 -23.60
CA ASP A 3 -15.63 -3.85 -24.91
C ASP A 3 -15.04 -2.42 -24.93
N LEU A 4 -15.49 -1.53 -24.05
CA LEU A 4 -14.94 -0.15 -23.95
C LEU A 4 -13.55 -0.13 -23.28
N SER A 5 -13.35 -0.96 -22.27
CA SER A 5 -12.03 -1.10 -21.61
C SER A 5 -11.00 -1.75 -22.54
N ARG A 6 -11.42 -2.74 -23.32
CA ARG A 6 -10.62 -3.34 -24.42
C ARG A 6 -10.33 -2.32 -25.51
N GLY A 7 -11.31 -1.45 -25.83
CA GLY A 7 -11.19 -0.42 -26.86
C GLY A 7 -10.07 0.58 -26.60
N LEU A 8 -9.91 1.09 -25.38
CA LEU A 8 -8.83 2.01 -25.02
C LEU A 8 -7.45 1.35 -25.11
N GLY A 9 -7.29 0.14 -24.58
CA GLY A 9 -6.04 -0.62 -24.70
C GLY A 9 -5.66 -0.86 -26.18
N ASP A 10 -6.62 -1.18 -27.03
CA ASP A 10 -6.37 -1.39 -28.46
C ASP A 10 -6.03 -0.08 -29.20
N VAL A 11 -6.62 1.05 -28.80
CA VAL A 11 -6.27 2.37 -29.35
C VAL A 11 -4.82 2.69 -29.06
N TYR A 12 -4.38 2.56 -27.80
CA TYR A 12 -2.97 2.83 -27.42
C TYR A 12 -1.98 1.88 -28.10
N LYS A 13 -2.29 0.60 -28.21
CA LYS A 13 -1.45 -0.35 -28.96
C LYS A 13 -1.29 0.05 -30.43
N ARG A 14 -2.39 0.45 -31.09
CA ARG A 14 -2.35 0.89 -32.49
C ARG A 14 -1.55 2.19 -32.65
N GLN A 15 -1.73 3.15 -31.74
CA GLN A 15 -0.96 4.39 -31.73
C GLN A 15 0.53 4.14 -31.51
N ALA A 16 0.90 3.23 -30.63
CA ALA A 16 2.27 2.81 -30.37
C ALA A 16 2.83 1.87 -31.47
N LYS A 17 2.02 1.47 -32.46
CA LYS A 17 2.39 0.52 -33.52
C LYS A 17 2.95 -0.82 -32.99
N VAL A 18 2.39 -1.29 -31.87
CA VAL A 18 2.80 -2.57 -31.26
C VAL A 18 2.42 -3.71 -32.22
N PRO A 19 3.39 -4.56 -32.64
CA PRO A 19 3.10 -5.67 -33.52
C PRO A 19 2.09 -6.65 -32.91
N ALA A 20 1.31 -7.34 -33.74
CA ALA A 20 0.39 -8.37 -33.31
C ALA A 20 1.14 -9.51 -32.58
N GLY A 21 0.61 -9.98 -31.47
CA GLY A 21 1.20 -11.04 -30.66
C GLY A 21 2.19 -10.58 -29.58
N VAL A 22 2.63 -9.30 -29.59
CA VAL A 22 3.51 -8.76 -28.54
C VAL A 22 2.77 -8.57 -27.22
N PHE A 23 1.50 -8.18 -27.26
CA PHE A 23 0.65 -8.06 -26.07
C PHE A 23 -0.59 -8.96 -26.22
N ASN A 24 -0.75 -9.87 -25.26
CA ASN A 24 -1.86 -10.83 -25.23
C ASN A 24 -2.56 -10.73 -23.88
N LEU A 25 -3.88 -10.49 -23.87
CA LEU A 25 -4.70 -10.44 -22.67
C LEU A 25 -5.44 -11.77 -22.49
N VAL A 26 -5.25 -12.41 -21.34
CA VAL A 26 -5.99 -13.62 -20.94
C VAL A 26 -6.74 -13.33 -19.65
N ASN A 27 -8.05 -13.38 -19.69
CA ASN A 27 -8.92 -13.20 -18.53
C ASN A 27 -9.20 -14.53 -17.83
N GLY A 28 -9.31 -14.50 -16.50
CA GLY A 28 -9.72 -15.66 -15.71
C GLY A 28 -9.48 -15.49 -14.23
N MET A 29 -9.83 -16.50 -13.47
CA MET A 29 -9.58 -16.53 -12.03
C MET A 29 -8.07 -16.62 -11.77
N GLY A 30 -7.52 -15.70 -10.94
CA GLY A 30 -6.10 -15.63 -10.62
C GLY A 30 -5.49 -16.98 -10.20
N PRO A 31 -6.11 -17.77 -9.28
CA PRO A 31 -5.60 -19.09 -8.90
C PRO A 31 -5.56 -20.12 -10.05
N VAL A 32 -6.32 -19.92 -11.12
CA VAL A 32 -6.36 -20.84 -12.27
C VAL A 32 -5.41 -20.35 -13.37
N VAL A 33 -5.64 -19.14 -13.87
CA VAL A 33 -4.82 -18.57 -14.97
C VAL A 33 -3.42 -18.24 -14.49
N GLY A 34 -3.30 -17.60 -13.32
CA GLY A 34 -2.00 -17.23 -12.75
C GLY A 34 -1.12 -18.44 -12.43
N GLU A 35 -1.69 -19.53 -11.91
CA GLU A 35 -0.96 -20.78 -11.65
C GLU A 35 -0.52 -21.43 -12.96
N ALA A 36 -1.41 -21.54 -13.96
CA ALA A 36 -1.09 -22.10 -15.25
C ALA A 36 0.03 -21.33 -15.96
N MET A 37 0.00 -19.98 -15.91
CA MET A 37 1.07 -19.13 -16.45
C MET A 37 2.39 -19.31 -15.69
N SER A 38 2.32 -19.34 -14.36
CA SER A 38 3.52 -19.48 -13.51
C SER A 38 4.24 -20.80 -13.74
N ALA A 39 3.50 -21.89 -13.95
CA ALA A 39 4.05 -23.21 -14.20
C ALA A 39 4.42 -23.47 -15.68
N HIS A 40 4.01 -22.58 -16.62
CA HIS A 40 4.18 -22.86 -18.05
C HIS A 40 5.65 -22.79 -18.46
N PRO A 41 6.21 -23.83 -19.14
CA PRO A 41 7.64 -23.88 -19.48
C PRO A 41 8.07 -22.81 -20.50
N ASP A 42 7.15 -22.35 -21.37
CA ASP A 42 7.45 -21.38 -22.43
C ASP A 42 7.25 -19.92 -21.96
N ILE A 43 7.05 -19.69 -20.67
CA ILE A 43 7.05 -18.34 -20.08
C ILE A 43 8.38 -18.14 -19.37
N ASP A 44 9.15 -17.15 -19.80
CA ASP A 44 10.52 -16.90 -19.32
C ASP A 44 10.57 -16.14 -18.00
N MET A 45 9.57 -15.32 -17.71
CA MET A 45 9.52 -14.48 -16.51
C MET A 45 8.08 -14.26 -16.05
N MET A 46 7.88 -14.16 -14.74
CA MET A 46 6.63 -13.69 -14.12
C MET A 46 6.84 -12.35 -13.45
N SER A 47 5.89 -11.43 -13.65
CA SER A 47 5.74 -10.22 -12.85
C SER A 47 4.40 -10.28 -12.14
N PHE A 48 4.39 -10.15 -10.82
CA PHE A 48 3.18 -10.32 -10.00
C PHE A 48 3.00 -9.17 -9.01
N THR A 49 1.82 -8.58 -9.04
CA THR A 49 1.38 -7.61 -8.02
C THR A 49 0.21 -8.19 -7.26
N GLY A 50 0.30 -8.23 -5.92
CA GLY A 50 -0.76 -8.76 -5.07
C GLY A 50 -0.33 -9.03 -3.63
N SER A 51 -1.02 -9.96 -2.96
CA SER A 51 -0.68 -10.31 -1.58
C SER A 51 0.61 -11.13 -1.48
N THR A 52 1.31 -11.07 -0.34
CA THR A 52 2.47 -11.92 -0.07
C THR A 52 2.17 -13.40 -0.27
N ARG A 53 0.99 -13.87 0.13
CA ARG A 53 0.55 -15.25 -0.10
C ARG A 53 0.49 -15.59 -1.59
N GLY A 54 -0.05 -14.69 -2.40
CA GLY A 54 -0.11 -14.85 -3.86
C GLY A 54 1.28 -14.87 -4.49
N GLY A 55 2.16 -13.93 -4.08
CA GLY A 55 3.54 -13.88 -4.56
C GLY A 55 4.34 -15.15 -4.25
N VAL A 56 4.19 -15.69 -3.04
CA VAL A 56 4.80 -16.97 -2.65
C VAL A 56 4.28 -18.13 -3.52
N ALA A 57 2.98 -18.16 -3.84
CA ALA A 57 2.41 -19.19 -4.71
C ALA A 57 2.98 -19.10 -6.14
N VAL A 58 3.04 -17.89 -6.71
CA VAL A 58 3.64 -17.63 -8.03
C VAL A 58 5.11 -18.06 -8.06
N ALA A 59 5.91 -17.65 -7.07
CA ALA A 59 7.33 -18.02 -7.00
C ALA A 59 7.53 -19.54 -6.92
N LYS A 60 6.72 -20.23 -6.11
CA LYS A 60 6.77 -21.71 -6.01
C LYS A 60 6.41 -22.39 -7.32
N ALA A 61 5.34 -21.96 -7.98
CA ALA A 61 4.92 -22.54 -9.25
C ALA A 61 5.90 -22.27 -10.40
N SER A 62 6.68 -21.20 -10.29
CA SER A 62 7.71 -20.81 -11.28
C SER A 62 9.06 -21.51 -11.09
N ALA A 63 9.29 -22.13 -9.93
CA ALA A 63 10.62 -22.61 -9.53
C ALA A 63 11.17 -23.71 -10.44
N ASP A 64 10.35 -24.67 -10.89
CA ASP A 64 10.79 -25.82 -11.69
C ASP A 64 11.39 -25.43 -13.05
N SER A 65 11.00 -24.28 -13.61
CA SER A 65 11.54 -23.75 -14.86
C SER A 65 12.62 -22.69 -14.67
N VAL A 66 13.02 -22.42 -13.40
CA VAL A 66 14.08 -21.45 -13.02
C VAL A 66 13.80 -20.03 -13.54
N LYS A 67 12.56 -19.72 -13.90
CA LYS A 67 12.20 -18.38 -14.40
C LYS A 67 12.28 -17.32 -13.28
N ARG A 68 12.65 -16.11 -13.66
CA ARG A 68 12.62 -14.96 -12.73
C ARG A 68 11.19 -14.60 -12.35
N VAL A 69 11.03 -14.15 -11.11
CA VAL A 69 9.75 -13.65 -10.60
C VAL A 69 9.98 -12.31 -9.95
N SER A 70 9.53 -11.23 -10.60
CA SER A 70 9.44 -9.91 -10.01
C SER A 70 8.14 -9.79 -9.22
N GLN A 71 8.21 -9.26 -8.00
CA GLN A 71 7.10 -9.26 -7.06
C GLN A 71 6.91 -7.90 -6.43
N GLU A 72 5.70 -7.36 -6.58
CA GLU A 72 5.20 -6.18 -5.87
C GLU A 72 4.06 -6.61 -4.95
N LEU A 73 4.33 -6.63 -3.65
CA LEU A 73 3.46 -7.24 -2.65
C LEU A 73 2.93 -6.20 -1.65
N GLY A 74 2.34 -6.66 -0.57
CA GLY A 74 1.70 -5.80 0.41
C GLY A 74 2.65 -4.89 1.17
N GLY A 75 2.07 -3.99 1.95
CA GLY A 75 2.79 -3.06 2.81
C GLY A 75 2.08 -2.79 4.12
N LYS A 76 2.86 -2.31 5.10
CA LYS A 76 2.36 -1.76 6.36
C LYS A 76 3.15 -0.49 6.68
N SER A 77 2.99 0.51 5.80
CA SER A 77 3.84 1.69 5.77
C SER A 77 3.69 2.53 7.03
N ALA A 78 4.83 2.86 7.62
CA ALA A 78 4.90 3.80 8.74
C ALA A 78 4.88 5.24 8.22
N ASN A 79 4.28 6.13 9.01
CA ASN A 79 4.22 7.57 8.78
C ASN A 79 4.67 8.27 10.07
N ILE A 80 5.91 8.75 10.11
CA ILE A 80 6.49 9.43 11.27
C ILE A 80 6.17 10.92 11.18
N ILE A 81 5.46 11.44 12.17
CA ILE A 81 5.11 12.86 12.30
C ILE A 81 6.04 13.48 13.36
N LEU A 82 6.82 14.51 12.99
CA LEU A 82 7.70 15.22 13.93
C LEU A 82 6.91 16.26 14.74
N ASP A 83 7.46 16.62 15.93
CA ASP A 83 6.90 17.66 16.82
C ASP A 83 7.41 19.03 16.41
N ASP A 84 6.80 19.62 15.40
CA ASP A 84 7.10 20.95 14.91
C ASP A 84 5.85 21.71 14.43
N ALA A 85 6.02 22.88 13.82
CA ALA A 85 4.90 23.71 13.40
C ALA A 85 4.03 23.10 12.29
N SER A 86 4.54 22.07 11.59
CA SER A 86 3.77 21.34 10.58
C SER A 86 2.89 20.22 11.14
N PHE A 87 2.90 19.97 12.45
CA PHE A 87 2.32 18.80 13.12
C PHE A 87 0.86 18.55 12.75
N GLU A 88 -0.02 19.54 12.93
CA GLU A 88 -1.44 19.40 12.60
C GLU A 88 -1.66 19.08 11.12
N LYS A 89 -1.04 19.85 10.23
CA LYS A 89 -1.14 19.67 8.78
C LYS A 89 -0.65 18.29 8.37
N SER A 90 0.43 17.82 8.98
CA SER A 90 1.03 16.52 8.67
C SER A 90 0.13 15.34 9.09
N ILE A 91 -0.57 15.47 10.23
CA ILE A 91 -1.56 14.47 10.67
C ILE A 91 -2.77 14.45 9.73
N GLN A 92 -3.32 15.61 9.37
CA GLN A 92 -4.44 15.72 8.44
C GLN A 92 -4.08 15.05 7.10
N ALA A 93 -2.94 15.41 6.51
CA ALA A 93 -2.46 14.82 5.27
C ALA A 93 -2.22 13.29 5.39
N GLY A 94 -1.79 12.82 6.56
CA GLY A 94 -1.62 11.40 6.84
C GLY A 94 -2.93 10.63 6.88
N VAL A 95 -3.97 11.20 7.46
CA VAL A 95 -5.32 10.63 7.44
C VAL A 95 -5.84 10.57 6.01
N ASP A 96 -5.77 11.67 5.26
CA ASP A 96 -6.22 11.74 3.86
C ASP A 96 -5.49 10.72 2.99
N SER A 97 -4.16 10.62 3.13
CA SER A 97 -3.34 9.65 2.40
C SER A 97 -3.68 8.20 2.76
N CYS A 98 -3.93 7.90 4.04
CA CYS A 98 -4.35 6.58 4.49
C CYS A 98 -5.73 6.18 3.96
N MET A 99 -6.67 7.13 3.92
CA MET A 99 -8.05 6.89 3.47
C MET A 99 -8.21 6.92 1.94
N SER A 100 -7.26 7.50 1.22
CA SER A 100 -7.27 7.54 -0.25
C SER A 100 -7.48 6.15 -0.85
N ASN A 101 -8.28 6.09 -1.93
CA ASN A 101 -8.69 4.82 -2.56
C ASN A 101 -9.31 3.82 -1.55
N THR A 102 -9.97 4.33 -0.50
CA THR A 102 -10.57 3.52 0.57
C THR A 102 -9.51 2.66 1.31
N GLY A 103 -8.26 3.15 1.40
CA GLY A 103 -7.14 2.44 2.00
C GLY A 103 -6.65 1.22 1.20
N GLN A 104 -7.12 1.04 -0.02
CA GLN A 104 -6.77 -0.09 -0.91
C GLN A 104 -5.57 0.26 -1.78
N SER A 105 -4.46 0.64 -1.13
CA SER A 105 -3.17 0.92 -1.77
C SER A 105 -2.07 0.25 -0.98
N CYS A 106 -1.19 -0.48 -1.67
CA CYS A 106 -0.12 -1.24 -1.05
C CYS A 106 0.88 -0.37 -0.26
N ASN A 107 1.05 0.90 -0.67
CA ASN A 107 1.92 1.88 -0.01
C ASN A 107 1.19 2.80 0.98
N ALA A 108 -0.11 2.61 1.25
CA ALA A 108 -0.88 3.49 2.15
C ALA A 108 -0.22 3.62 3.53
N PRO A 109 -0.08 4.84 4.10
CA PRO A 109 0.55 5.10 5.40
C PRO A 109 -0.37 4.74 6.57
N THR A 110 -0.61 3.44 6.77
CA THR A 110 -1.62 2.92 7.71
C THR A 110 -1.16 2.82 9.16
N ARG A 111 0.14 3.04 9.44
CA ARG A 111 0.68 3.19 10.79
C ARG A 111 1.21 4.60 10.99
N MET A 112 0.50 5.45 11.71
CA MET A 112 0.95 6.80 12.04
C MET A 112 1.65 6.80 13.40
N LEU A 113 2.91 7.24 13.41
CA LEU A 113 3.75 7.34 14.59
C LEU A 113 3.83 8.80 15.01
N VAL A 114 3.37 9.12 16.23
CA VAL A 114 3.34 10.47 16.80
C VAL A 114 4.14 10.56 18.09
N PRO A 115 4.70 11.74 18.45
CA PRO A 115 5.37 11.91 19.74
C PRO A 115 4.44 11.58 20.91
N GLU A 116 4.92 10.79 21.89
CA GLU A 116 4.13 10.44 23.08
C GLU A 116 3.65 11.68 23.85
N SER A 117 4.45 12.74 23.87
CA SER A 117 4.11 14.04 24.48
C SER A 117 2.95 14.80 23.83
N ARG A 118 2.62 14.45 22.58
CA ARG A 118 1.59 15.13 21.78
C ARG A 118 0.46 14.19 21.36
N LYS A 119 0.37 13.02 21.97
CA LYS A 119 -0.56 11.97 21.54
C LYS A 119 -2.03 12.43 21.56
N ASP A 120 -2.45 13.12 22.63
CA ASP A 120 -3.86 13.53 22.78
C ASP A 120 -4.26 14.57 21.73
N ASP A 121 -3.37 15.53 21.43
CA ASP A 121 -3.54 16.47 20.32
C ASP A 121 -3.64 15.72 18.98
N ALA A 122 -2.72 14.77 18.76
CA ALA A 122 -2.68 13.98 17.53
C ALA A 122 -3.97 13.17 17.32
N TYR A 123 -4.48 12.56 18.38
CA TYR A 123 -5.72 11.77 18.34
C TYR A 123 -6.92 12.63 18.01
N ALA A 124 -7.02 13.81 18.63
CA ALA A 124 -8.08 14.77 18.33
C ALA A 124 -8.05 15.23 16.87
N ILE A 125 -6.87 15.62 16.37
CA ILE A 125 -6.69 16.05 14.97
C ILE A 125 -7.03 14.92 13.99
N ALA A 126 -6.55 13.71 14.24
CA ALA A 126 -6.81 12.56 13.36
C ALA A 126 -8.30 12.18 13.35
N LYS A 127 -8.98 12.23 14.49
CA LYS A 127 -10.42 12.02 14.59
C LYS A 127 -11.18 13.06 13.77
N ASP A 128 -10.87 14.34 13.94
CA ASP A 128 -11.52 15.44 13.22
C ASP A 128 -11.27 15.35 11.69
N ALA A 129 -10.07 14.95 11.26
CA ALA A 129 -9.77 14.71 9.86
C ALA A 129 -10.59 13.53 9.32
N ALA A 130 -10.63 12.40 10.03
CA ALA A 130 -11.38 11.22 9.61
C ALA A 130 -12.90 11.43 9.55
N GLN A 131 -13.47 12.33 10.40
CA GLN A 131 -14.88 12.71 10.34
C GLN A 131 -15.28 13.40 9.02
N LYS A 132 -14.32 14.02 8.33
CA LYS A 132 -14.53 14.69 7.04
C LYS A 132 -14.51 13.73 5.86
N VAL A 133 -14.09 12.50 6.07
CA VAL A 133 -14.04 11.46 5.03
C VAL A 133 -15.46 10.94 4.78
N ILE A 134 -15.96 11.16 3.58
CA ILE A 134 -17.33 10.82 3.17
C ILE A 134 -17.30 9.51 2.37
N ALA A 135 -17.81 8.44 2.98
CA ALA A 135 -18.07 7.19 2.25
C ALA A 135 -19.36 7.30 1.43
N GLY A 136 -19.35 6.92 0.15
CA GLY A 136 -20.54 7.09 -0.68
C GLY A 136 -20.40 6.51 -2.09
N ASP A 137 -21.41 6.77 -2.92
CA ASP A 137 -21.40 6.41 -4.33
C ASP A 137 -20.25 7.15 -5.04
N PRO A 138 -19.33 6.43 -5.73
CA PRO A 138 -18.22 7.04 -6.46
C PRO A 138 -18.64 8.01 -7.58
N LYS A 139 -19.91 8.02 -7.98
CA LYS A 139 -20.46 8.96 -8.97
C LYS A 139 -20.86 10.29 -8.35
N ASN A 140 -20.87 10.42 -7.03
CA ASN A 140 -21.22 11.65 -6.34
C ASN A 140 -19.94 12.44 -6.04
N ASP A 141 -19.89 13.69 -6.48
CA ASP A 141 -18.74 14.59 -6.33
C ASP A 141 -18.35 14.86 -4.86
N SER A 142 -19.28 14.71 -3.92
CA SER A 142 -18.99 14.84 -2.49
C SER A 142 -18.37 13.60 -1.85
N THR A 143 -18.36 12.46 -2.54
CA THR A 143 -17.77 11.21 -2.04
C THR A 143 -16.24 11.28 -2.05
N THR A 144 -15.63 10.98 -0.93
CA THR A 144 -14.16 10.91 -0.83
C THR A 144 -13.63 9.48 -0.86
N ILE A 145 -14.41 8.52 -0.37
CA ILE A 145 -14.07 7.09 -0.46
C ILE A 145 -15.24 6.27 -0.97
N GLY A 146 -14.96 5.32 -1.84
CA GLY A 146 -15.93 4.40 -2.41
C GLY A 146 -16.02 3.08 -1.61
N PRO A 147 -16.60 2.02 -2.23
CA PRO A 147 -16.65 0.69 -1.62
C PRO A 147 -15.30 -0.03 -1.68
N LEU A 148 -15.15 -1.04 -0.85
CA LEU A 148 -14.11 -2.05 -1.00
C LEU A 148 -14.38 -2.92 -2.24
N VAL A 149 -13.33 -3.53 -2.78
CA VAL A 149 -13.38 -4.27 -4.06
C VAL A 149 -14.28 -5.51 -4.05
N SER A 150 -14.53 -6.14 -2.89
CA SER A 150 -15.27 -7.39 -2.79
C SER A 150 -15.77 -7.70 -1.38
N ASP A 151 -16.70 -8.66 -1.28
CA ASP A 151 -17.17 -9.21 0.00
C ASP A 151 -16.04 -9.83 0.83
N VAL A 152 -15.12 -10.54 0.18
CA VAL A 152 -13.96 -11.14 0.86
C VAL A 152 -13.10 -10.08 1.51
N GLN A 153 -12.84 -8.97 0.79
CA GLN A 153 -12.06 -7.86 1.33
C GLN A 153 -12.82 -7.12 2.43
N PHE A 154 -14.13 -6.91 2.26
CA PHE A 154 -14.96 -6.31 3.30
C PHE A 154 -14.90 -7.14 4.60
N LYS A 155 -15.09 -8.43 4.53
CA LYS A 155 -15.01 -9.32 5.69
C LYS A 155 -13.62 -9.30 6.35
N LYS A 156 -12.54 -9.29 5.56
CA LYS A 156 -11.18 -9.16 6.09
C LYS A 156 -11.02 -7.86 6.88
N VAL A 157 -11.46 -6.73 6.32
CA VAL A 157 -11.38 -5.41 6.99
C VAL A 157 -12.18 -5.43 8.30
N GLN A 158 -13.44 -5.92 8.28
CA GLN A 158 -14.28 -6.03 9.47
C GLN A 158 -13.63 -6.88 10.57
N ASN A 159 -13.08 -8.03 10.20
CA ASN A 159 -12.41 -8.93 11.13
C ASN A 159 -11.18 -8.28 11.78
N LEU A 160 -10.38 -7.55 11.00
CA LEU A 160 -9.19 -6.87 11.54
C LEU A 160 -9.56 -5.65 12.41
N ILE A 161 -10.62 -4.91 12.07
CA ILE A 161 -11.16 -3.87 12.95
C ILE A 161 -11.61 -4.48 14.29
N GLN A 162 -12.37 -5.57 14.26
CA GLN A 162 -12.80 -6.26 15.48
C GLN A 162 -11.61 -6.75 16.30
N LYS A 163 -10.60 -7.34 15.64
CA LYS A 163 -9.39 -7.80 16.30
C LYS A 163 -8.61 -6.67 16.99
N GLY A 164 -8.55 -5.48 16.38
CA GLY A 164 -7.97 -4.30 17.03
C GLY A 164 -8.72 -3.89 18.30
N ILE A 165 -10.05 -3.95 18.27
CA ILE A 165 -10.89 -3.70 19.44
C ILE A 165 -10.63 -4.76 20.54
N ASP A 166 -10.61 -6.03 20.16
CA ASP A 166 -10.42 -7.15 21.09
C ASP A 166 -9.01 -7.15 21.72
N GLU A 167 -8.01 -6.68 21.00
CA GLU A 167 -6.63 -6.50 21.49
C GLU A 167 -6.45 -5.24 22.36
N GLY A 168 -7.51 -4.41 22.50
CA GLY A 168 -7.54 -3.27 23.40
C GLY A 168 -7.01 -1.96 22.83
N ALA A 169 -6.94 -1.82 21.49
CA ALA A 169 -6.71 -0.53 20.87
C ALA A 169 -7.91 0.40 21.09
N GLU A 170 -7.67 1.67 21.33
CA GLU A 170 -8.74 2.67 21.52
C GLU A 170 -9.36 3.05 20.17
N LEU A 171 -10.65 2.81 19.98
CA LEU A 171 -11.38 3.21 18.79
C LEU A 171 -11.81 4.67 18.87
N LEU A 172 -11.17 5.57 18.12
CA LEU A 172 -11.51 6.99 18.10
C LEU A 172 -12.74 7.32 17.24
N ILE A 173 -12.87 6.62 16.10
CA ILE A 173 -13.98 6.79 15.15
C ILE A 173 -14.10 5.55 14.25
N GLY A 174 -15.26 5.34 13.66
CA GLY A 174 -15.52 4.27 12.70
C GLY A 174 -15.93 2.97 13.38
N GLY A 175 -15.09 1.93 13.24
CA GLY A 175 -15.37 0.60 13.77
C GLY A 175 -16.06 -0.33 12.77
N THR A 176 -16.58 -1.43 13.28
CA THR A 176 -17.25 -2.45 12.45
C THR A 176 -18.59 -1.97 11.87
N GLY A 177 -19.09 -2.71 10.91
CA GLY A 177 -20.35 -2.41 10.21
C GLY A 177 -20.14 -1.49 8.99
N LYS A 178 -21.27 -1.13 8.40
CA LYS A 178 -21.31 -0.21 7.24
C LYS A 178 -21.68 1.20 7.68
N PRO A 179 -21.34 2.23 6.91
CA PRO A 179 -21.89 3.58 7.11
C PRO A 179 -23.40 3.57 6.93
N ASP A 180 -24.09 4.46 7.65
CA ASP A 180 -25.54 4.59 7.58
C ASP A 180 -25.98 4.97 6.16
N GLY A 181 -27.06 4.33 5.67
CA GLY A 181 -27.59 4.52 4.32
C GLY A 181 -26.80 3.83 3.21
N LEU A 182 -25.75 3.06 3.53
CA LEU A 182 -24.93 2.30 2.58
C LEU A 182 -25.00 0.78 2.81
N GLU A 183 -26.19 0.26 3.06
CA GLU A 183 -26.42 -1.16 3.35
C GLU A 183 -26.06 -2.06 2.15
N ASN A 184 -26.23 -1.53 0.93
CA ASN A 184 -25.88 -2.23 -0.31
C ASN A 184 -24.44 -1.89 -0.72
N GLY A 185 -23.66 -2.93 -1.07
CA GLY A 185 -22.24 -2.80 -1.43
C GLY A 185 -21.30 -3.05 -0.25
N TYR A 186 -20.01 -2.89 -0.49
CA TYR A 186 -18.93 -3.26 0.44
C TYR A 186 -18.32 -2.04 1.12
N TYR A 187 -19.13 -1.11 1.59
CA TYR A 187 -18.69 0.12 2.23
C TYR A 187 -18.21 -0.14 3.66
N ALA A 188 -17.01 0.32 3.98
CA ALA A 188 -16.45 0.31 5.32
C ALA A 188 -16.38 1.74 5.89
N LYS A 189 -16.55 1.87 7.20
CA LYS A 189 -16.41 3.15 7.90
C LYS A 189 -14.95 3.58 7.93
N PRO A 190 -14.63 4.86 7.66
CA PRO A 190 -13.31 5.42 8.00
C PRO A 190 -13.04 5.15 9.47
N THR A 191 -11.96 4.45 9.77
CA THR A 191 -11.69 3.95 11.12
C THR A 191 -10.31 4.40 11.58
N VAL A 192 -10.23 4.96 12.80
CA VAL A 192 -8.97 5.37 13.42
C VAL A 192 -8.86 4.73 14.80
N PHE A 193 -7.76 4.03 15.01
CA PHE A 193 -7.37 3.49 16.30
C PHE A 193 -6.23 4.28 16.92
N ALA A 194 -6.35 4.58 18.24
CA ALA A 194 -5.31 5.15 19.09
C ALA A 194 -4.71 4.10 20.03
N ASP A 195 -3.64 4.48 20.71
CA ASP A 195 -2.90 3.65 21.67
C ASP A 195 -2.57 2.24 21.13
N VAL A 196 -2.36 2.15 19.80
CA VAL A 196 -1.99 0.90 19.14
C VAL A 196 -0.57 0.52 19.53
N LYS A 197 -0.40 -0.73 19.98
CA LYS A 197 0.93 -1.31 20.24
C LYS A 197 1.46 -1.99 18.99
N ASN A 198 2.78 -1.99 18.85
CA ASN A 198 3.41 -2.49 17.64
C ASN A 198 3.23 -4.01 17.40
N ASP A 199 2.88 -4.78 18.44
CA ASP A 199 2.58 -6.21 18.40
C ASP A 199 1.11 -6.55 18.07
N MET A 200 0.20 -5.56 18.08
CA MET A 200 -1.20 -5.77 17.73
C MET A 200 -1.37 -6.11 16.23
N ALA A 201 -2.36 -6.93 15.92
CA ALA A 201 -2.64 -7.36 14.55
C ALA A 201 -2.84 -6.20 13.58
N ILE A 202 -3.55 -5.15 14.01
CA ILE A 202 -3.80 -3.95 13.20
C ILE A 202 -2.53 -3.12 12.94
N SER A 203 -1.44 -3.36 13.66
CA SER A 203 -0.10 -2.79 13.41
C SER A 203 0.76 -3.70 12.52
N ARG A 204 0.51 -5.01 12.51
CA ARG A 204 1.32 -6.01 11.81
C ARG A 204 0.76 -6.41 10.45
N GLU A 205 -0.55 -6.64 10.38
CA GLU A 205 -1.20 -7.15 9.17
C GLU A 205 -1.63 -6.02 8.22
N GLU A 206 -1.46 -6.21 6.94
CA GLU A 206 -2.01 -5.33 5.90
C GLU A 206 -3.54 -5.47 5.87
N ILE A 207 -4.25 -4.42 6.29
CA ILE A 207 -5.72 -4.40 6.32
C ILE A 207 -6.28 -4.23 4.91
N PHE A 208 -5.67 -3.34 4.11
CA PHE A 208 -6.11 -2.97 2.76
C PHE A 208 -7.55 -2.43 2.76
N GLY A 209 -7.77 -1.46 3.64
CA GLY A 209 -9.06 -0.80 3.90
C GLY A 209 -8.84 0.52 4.64
N PRO A 210 -9.92 1.33 4.85
CA PRO A 210 -9.81 2.68 5.40
C PRO A 210 -9.60 2.66 6.93
N VAL A 211 -8.47 2.13 7.37
CA VAL A 211 -8.16 1.91 8.79
C VAL A 211 -6.76 2.44 9.10
N LEU A 212 -6.70 3.45 9.96
CA LEU A 212 -5.48 4.04 10.48
C LEU A 212 -5.18 3.54 11.89
N SER A 213 -3.95 3.10 12.12
CA SER A 213 -3.43 2.71 13.43
C SER A 213 -2.43 3.76 13.91
N MET A 214 -2.72 4.42 15.05
CA MET A 214 -1.84 5.43 15.64
C MET A 214 -1.02 4.84 16.77
N LEU A 215 0.29 4.96 16.67
CA LEU A 215 1.29 4.51 17.64
C LEU A 215 2.05 5.72 18.18
N THR A 216 2.59 5.62 19.37
CA THR A 216 3.44 6.66 19.96
C THR A 216 4.91 6.29 19.91
N TYR A 217 5.78 7.30 19.89
CA TYR A 217 7.21 7.14 20.03
C TYR A 217 7.78 8.15 21.05
N LYS A 218 8.92 7.79 21.71
CA LYS A 218 9.56 8.61 22.74
C LYS A 218 10.61 9.56 22.17
N ASN A 219 11.31 9.12 21.14
CA ASN A 219 12.35 9.87 20.45
C ASN A 219 12.52 9.33 19.01
N ILE A 220 13.34 9.99 18.21
CA ILE A 220 13.54 9.63 16.79
C ILE A 220 14.09 8.21 16.61
N ASP A 221 14.97 7.74 17.50
CA ASP A 221 15.52 6.39 17.41
C ASP A 221 14.43 5.33 17.65
N ASP A 222 13.54 5.58 18.60
CA ASP A 222 12.37 4.75 18.88
C ASP A 222 11.39 4.76 17.69
N ALA A 223 11.10 5.95 17.11
CA ALA A 223 10.25 6.06 15.93
C ALA A 223 10.78 5.24 14.75
N VAL A 224 12.09 5.32 14.48
CA VAL A 224 12.74 4.54 13.41
C VAL A 224 12.72 3.04 13.72
N ALA A 225 12.93 2.66 14.98
CA ALA A 225 12.87 1.26 15.41
C ALA A 225 11.46 0.69 15.18
N ILE A 226 10.41 1.37 15.64
CA ILE A 226 9.01 0.98 15.45
C ILE A 226 8.65 0.95 13.95
N ALA A 227 9.07 1.95 13.19
CA ALA A 227 8.79 2.02 11.75
C ALA A 227 9.36 0.81 11.00
N ASN A 228 10.59 0.39 11.36
CA ASN A 228 11.29 -0.71 10.72
C ASN A 228 10.88 -2.11 11.24
N ASP A 229 10.25 -2.18 12.41
CA ASP A 229 9.78 -3.43 12.99
C ASP A 229 8.46 -3.89 12.37
N THR A 230 8.55 -4.36 11.17
CA THR A 230 7.49 -4.97 10.35
C THR A 230 8.11 -5.95 9.37
N GLU A 231 7.35 -6.95 8.93
CA GLU A 231 7.77 -7.87 7.87
C GLU A 231 7.79 -7.21 6.49
N TYR A 232 7.14 -6.06 6.34
CA TYR A 232 7.03 -5.30 5.11
C TYR A 232 8.11 -4.22 4.97
N GLY A 233 8.23 -3.67 3.79
CA GLY A 233 9.15 -2.58 3.47
C GLY A 233 8.87 -1.95 2.11
N LEU A 234 7.59 -1.70 1.78
CA LEU A 234 7.22 -1.09 0.50
C LEU A 234 7.46 0.42 0.53
N ALA A 235 6.77 1.13 1.41
CA ALA A 235 6.93 2.57 1.57
C ALA A 235 7.03 2.96 3.05
N ALA A 236 7.55 4.16 3.30
CA ALA A 236 7.49 4.86 4.57
C ALA A 236 7.39 6.37 4.33
N TYR A 237 6.89 7.07 5.33
CA TYR A 237 6.64 8.51 5.27
C TYR A 237 7.26 9.17 6.48
N VAL A 238 7.76 10.37 6.30
CA VAL A 238 8.23 11.24 7.39
C VAL A 238 7.88 12.68 7.09
N SER A 239 7.30 13.38 8.07
CA SER A 239 6.82 14.75 7.91
C SER A 239 7.32 15.66 9.02
N GLY A 240 7.73 16.87 8.64
CA GLY A 240 8.27 17.89 9.52
C GLY A 240 8.89 19.05 8.74
N GLU A 241 9.50 19.99 9.44
CA GLU A 241 10.09 21.21 8.86
C GLU A 241 11.61 21.10 8.64
N ASP A 242 12.33 20.46 9.59
CA ASP A 242 13.79 20.39 9.51
C ASP A 242 14.28 19.36 8.50
N LYS A 243 14.79 19.84 7.39
CA LYS A 243 15.25 19.03 6.26
C LYS A 243 16.39 18.07 6.62
N GLU A 244 17.29 18.44 7.51
CA GLU A 244 18.42 17.60 7.91
C GLU A 244 17.92 16.41 8.73
N THR A 245 17.06 16.64 9.70
CA THR A 245 16.39 15.61 10.50
C THR A 245 15.57 14.67 9.61
N LEU A 246 14.74 15.23 8.72
CA LEU A 246 13.94 14.43 7.77
C LEU A 246 14.82 13.53 6.89
N THR A 247 15.90 14.06 6.35
CA THR A 247 16.85 13.30 5.53
C THR A 247 17.56 12.20 6.34
N SER A 248 17.96 12.52 7.57
CA SER A 248 18.59 11.57 8.49
C SER A 248 17.65 10.39 8.80
N ILE A 249 16.38 10.67 9.12
CA ILE A 249 15.36 9.64 9.35
C ILE A 249 15.14 8.82 8.08
N ALA A 250 14.92 9.48 6.94
CA ALA A 250 14.65 8.82 5.67
C ALA A 250 15.71 7.77 5.29
N ARG A 251 16.99 8.07 5.51
CA ARG A 251 18.11 7.15 5.26
C ARG A 251 18.11 5.91 6.17
N ARG A 252 17.44 5.97 7.31
CA ARG A 252 17.38 4.89 8.30
C ARG A 252 16.15 4.00 8.12
N LEU A 253 15.15 4.45 7.36
CA LEU A 253 13.94 3.68 7.11
C LEU A 253 14.19 2.57 6.07
N ARG A 254 13.76 1.36 6.37
CA ARG A 254 13.97 0.17 5.55
C ARG A 254 12.76 -0.10 4.66
N ALA A 255 12.54 0.78 3.69
CA ALA A 255 11.51 0.65 2.68
C ALA A 255 12.05 1.06 1.31
N GLY A 256 11.41 0.59 0.25
CA GLY A 256 11.82 0.89 -1.12
C GLY A 256 11.49 2.32 -1.55
N GLN A 257 10.48 2.93 -0.94
CA GLN A 257 10.11 4.33 -1.16
C GLN A 257 10.03 5.08 0.17
N ILE A 258 10.64 6.26 0.24
CA ILE A 258 10.52 7.15 1.39
C ILE A 258 9.94 8.48 0.91
N HIS A 259 8.76 8.81 1.44
CA HIS A 259 8.07 10.06 1.15
C HIS A 259 8.33 11.09 2.25
N VAL A 260 9.07 12.14 1.91
CA VAL A 260 9.28 13.27 2.82
C VAL A 260 8.19 14.30 2.55
N ASN A 261 7.42 14.66 3.58
CA ASN A 261 6.29 15.60 3.49
C ASN A 261 5.30 15.22 2.36
N TYR A 262 5.00 13.94 2.21
CA TYR A 262 4.13 13.38 1.16
C TYR A 262 4.57 13.71 -0.27
N GLY A 263 5.84 14.05 -0.45
CA GLY A 263 6.42 14.27 -1.78
C GLY A 263 6.25 13.04 -2.67
N SER A 264 5.87 13.26 -3.92
CA SER A 264 5.84 12.21 -4.92
C SER A 264 7.17 12.11 -5.63
N GLY A 265 7.63 10.90 -5.91
CA GLY A 265 8.71 10.67 -6.87
C GLY A 265 8.24 11.01 -8.29
N GLY A 266 9.14 11.51 -9.15
CA GLY A 266 8.88 11.66 -10.57
C GLY A 266 8.69 10.30 -11.26
N ALA A 267 8.43 10.32 -12.57
CA ALA A 267 8.37 9.11 -13.39
C ALA A 267 9.66 8.27 -13.34
N ASP A 268 10.78 8.91 -12.99
CA ASP A 268 12.11 8.30 -12.91
C ASP A 268 12.40 7.64 -11.54
N ALA A 269 11.49 7.76 -10.57
CA ALA A 269 11.66 7.11 -9.28
C ALA A 269 11.22 5.64 -9.37
N PRO A 270 12.10 4.67 -9.03
CA PRO A 270 11.72 3.27 -9.03
C PRO A 270 10.67 2.99 -7.97
N PHE A 271 9.76 2.06 -8.26
CA PHE A 271 8.77 1.56 -7.33
C PHE A 271 9.09 0.11 -6.97
N GLY A 272 8.99 -0.25 -5.69
CA GLY A 272 9.19 -1.61 -5.23
C GLY A 272 9.67 -1.69 -3.79
N GLY A 273 9.49 -2.87 -3.18
CA GLY A 273 9.64 -3.09 -1.76
C GLY A 273 10.91 -3.79 -1.32
N TYR A 274 11.11 -3.78 0.00
CA TYR A 274 12.06 -4.60 0.74
C TYR A 274 11.32 -5.72 1.46
N LYS A 275 12.03 -6.72 1.95
CA LYS A 275 11.49 -7.78 2.80
C LYS A 275 10.28 -8.50 2.14
N GLN A 276 9.17 -8.70 2.87
CA GLN A 276 7.98 -9.36 2.33
C GLN A 276 7.08 -8.47 1.45
N SER A 277 7.48 -7.23 1.20
CA SER A 277 6.85 -6.39 0.18
C SER A 277 7.31 -6.72 -1.25
N GLY A 278 8.18 -7.70 -1.39
CA GLY A 278 8.57 -8.24 -2.68
C GLY A 278 10.02 -8.01 -3.06
N ASN A 279 10.31 -8.28 -4.31
CA ASN A 279 11.61 -8.11 -4.95
C ASN A 279 11.41 -7.54 -6.34
N GLY A 280 12.48 -7.03 -6.94
CA GLY A 280 12.40 -6.31 -8.21
C GLY A 280 11.97 -4.85 -8.03
N ARG A 281 11.89 -4.17 -9.16
CA ARG A 281 11.43 -2.77 -9.23
C ARG A 281 10.54 -2.57 -10.45
N GLU A 282 9.61 -1.63 -10.31
CA GLU A 282 8.81 -1.09 -11.42
C GLU A 282 9.22 0.35 -11.71
N LYS A 283 8.82 0.85 -12.85
CA LYS A 283 9.05 2.21 -13.38
C LYS A 283 10.51 2.50 -13.73
N ALA A 284 10.67 3.51 -14.59
CA ALA A 284 11.94 4.01 -15.09
C ALA A 284 12.86 2.91 -15.67
N GLU A 285 14.13 3.19 -15.70
CA GLU A 285 15.17 2.26 -16.16
C GLU A 285 15.21 0.98 -15.31
N TRP A 286 15.07 1.11 -14.00
CA TRP A 286 15.05 -0.02 -13.05
C TRP A 286 13.95 -1.04 -13.37
N GLY A 287 12.75 -0.56 -13.71
CA GLY A 287 11.64 -1.43 -14.09
C GLY A 287 11.85 -2.12 -15.44
N LEU A 288 12.49 -1.42 -16.39
CA LEU A 288 12.84 -2.01 -17.67
C LEU A 288 13.91 -3.11 -17.54
N GLU A 289 14.93 -2.89 -16.70
CA GLU A 289 16.01 -3.84 -16.48
C GLU A 289 15.53 -5.19 -15.95
N GLU A 290 14.42 -5.23 -15.22
CA GLU A 290 13.81 -6.50 -14.77
C GLU A 290 13.44 -7.43 -15.93
N PHE A 291 13.13 -6.88 -17.10
CA PHE A 291 12.70 -7.63 -18.30
C PHE A 291 13.82 -7.85 -19.31
N LEU A 292 15.07 -7.47 -18.97
CA LEU A 292 16.21 -7.60 -19.86
C LEU A 292 17.16 -8.70 -19.41
N GLU A 293 17.75 -9.40 -20.39
CA GLU A 293 18.81 -10.38 -20.15
C GLU A 293 20.18 -9.78 -20.51
N VAL A 294 21.11 -9.86 -19.57
CA VAL A 294 22.48 -9.39 -19.75
C VAL A 294 23.30 -10.46 -20.47
N LYS A 295 23.94 -10.08 -21.57
CA LYS A 295 24.85 -10.96 -22.34
C LYS A 295 26.24 -10.36 -22.42
N ALA A 296 27.26 -11.11 -22.01
CA ALA A 296 28.67 -10.77 -22.26
C ALA A 296 29.15 -11.38 -23.57
N ILE A 297 29.76 -10.59 -24.43
CA ILE A 297 30.42 -11.05 -25.67
C ILE A 297 31.91 -10.79 -25.49
N MET A 298 32.69 -11.89 -25.47
CA MET A 298 34.13 -11.81 -25.25
C MET A 298 34.89 -12.07 -26.55
N GLY A 299 35.99 -11.35 -26.77
CA GLY A 299 36.88 -11.55 -27.93
C GLY A 299 36.32 -10.94 -29.24
N ALA A 300 35.35 -10.02 -29.14
CA ALA A 300 34.82 -9.27 -30.29
C ALA A 300 35.62 -7.99 -30.53
#